data_5e3a6401c496ebd5dd753e6b92acd697
#
_entry.id   5e3a6401c496ebd5dd753e6b92acd697
#
_cell.length_a   1.000
_cell.length_b   1.000
_cell.length_c   1.000
_cell.angle_alpha   90.00
_cell.angle_beta   90.00
_cell.angle_gamma   90.00
#
_symmetry.space_group_name_H-M   'P 1'
#
loop_
_entity.id
_entity.type
_entity.pdbx_description
1 polymer ?
#
loop_
_entity_poly.entity_id
_entity_poly.type
_entity_poly.pdbx_seq_one_letter_code
_entity_poly.pdbx_strand_id
1 'polypeptide(L)'
;MTATPTERWSDVLMGNYGVPPVTFVRGSGTELFDDAGNRYLDFLCGLAVTGLGHAHPRVAAALADQASTLLHVSNLFITEPQLEVAERLDRLIRSGTGSEANPAGGSGRILFQNSGAEANEAALKLARKFHGRGRHGVVAAFRSFHGRTMATLAATGQPEKHEPFQPIPEGFRHAAWNDLAAVEAALSPEVGAILLEPL
;
A
#
# COMPACT_ATOMS: atom_id res chain seq x y z
N MET A 1 -6.85 34.48 -21.72
CA MET A 1 -5.79 33.45 -21.63
C MET A 1 -6.34 32.33 -20.76
N THR A 2 -6.26 31.08 -21.18
CA THR A 2 -6.65 29.93 -20.35
C THR A 2 -5.59 29.74 -19.26
N ALA A 3 -6.02 29.55 -18.01
CA ALA A 3 -5.12 29.29 -16.88
C ALA A 3 -4.23 28.07 -17.15
N THR A 4 -2.97 28.14 -16.74
CA THR A 4 -2.00 27.05 -16.87
C THR A 4 -2.41 25.83 -16.00
N PRO A 5 -1.93 24.60 -16.30
CA PRO A 5 -2.17 23.44 -15.43
C PRO A 5 -1.79 23.69 -13.97
N THR A 6 -0.67 24.37 -13.71
CA THR A 6 -0.17 24.73 -12.39
C THR A 6 -1.14 25.67 -11.63
N GLU A 7 -1.63 26.72 -12.30
CA GLU A 7 -2.65 27.63 -11.72
C GLU A 7 -3.92 26.88 -11.39
N ARG A 8 -4.44 26.09 -12.32
CA ARG A 8 -5.64 25.26 -12.12
C ARG A 8 -5.48 24.27 -10.98
N TRP A 9 -4.28 23.65 -10.85
CA TRP A 9 -3.97 22.73 -9.76
C TRP A 9 -4.04 23.45 -8.41
N SER A 10 -3.43 24.63 -8.30
CA SER A 10 -3.41 25.44 -7.08
C SER A 10 -4.81 25.93 -6.66
N ASP A 11 -5.69 26.15 -7.64
CA ASP A 11 -7.06 26.65 -7.38
C ASP A 11 -8.00 25.57 -6.82
N VAL A 12 -7.81 24.30 -7.19
CA VAL A 12 -8.81 23.25 -6.91
C VAL A 12 -8.29 22.07 -6.10
N LEU A 13 -6.98 21.88 -5.97
CA LEU A 13 -6.40 20.78 -5.23
C LEU A 13 -5.83 21.25 -3.88
N MET A 14 -6.02 20.43 -2.85
CA MET A 14 -5.44 20.67 -1.54
C MET A 14 -3.92 20.63 -1.63
N GLY A 15 -3.24 21.63 -1.10
CA GLY A 15 -1.78 21.78 -1.16
C GLY A 15 -0.99 20.89 -0.20
N ASN A 16 -1.47 19.69 0.12
CA ASN A 16 -0.84 18.77 1.08
C ASN A 16 0.49 18.18 0.60
N TYR A 17 0.78 18.20 -0.70
CA TYR A 17 2.05 17.77 -1.31
C TYR A 17 2.82 18.92 -1.98
N GLY A 18 2.34 20.15 -1.86
CA GLY A 18 2.86 21.29 -2.63
C GLY A 18 2.44 21.23 -4.10
N VAL A 19 2.84 22.25 -4.85
CA VAL A 19 2.52 22.36 -6.30
C VAL A 19 3.51 21.51 -7.09
N PRO A 20 3.05 20.54 -7.93
CA PRO A 20 3.96 19.74 -8.75
C PRO A 20 4.72 20.61 -9.77
N PRO A 21 6.05 20.37 -9.95
CA PRO A 21 6.86 21.20 -10.83
C PRO A 21 6.70 20.88 -12.32
N VAL A 22 6.10 19.75 -12.67
CA VAL A 22 6.00 19.25 -14.05
C VAL A 22 4.60 18.72 -14.33
N THR A 23 4.08 19.04 -15.51
CA THR A 23 2.82 18.48 -16.03
C THR A 23 3.13 17.39 -17.06
N PHE A 24 3.04 16.13 -16.68
CA PHE A 24 3.18 15.02 -17.61
C PHE A 24 1.89 14.80 -18.40
N VAL A 25 2.04 14.61 -19.72
CA VAL A 25 0.90 14.43 -20.65
C VAL A 25 0.91 13.08 -21.37
N ARG A 26 2.05 12.38 -21.37
CA ARG A 26 2.20 11.09 -22.03
C ARG A 26 3.31 10.26 -21.40
N GLY A 27 3.13 8.93 -21.41
CA GLY A 27 4.17 7.97 -21.05
C GLY A 27 4.23 6.82 -22.05
N SER A 28 5.40 6.22 -22.23
CA SER A 28 5.62 5.03 -23.05
C SER A 28 6.81 4.23 -22.53
N GLY A 29 6.58 3.00 -22.14
CA GLY A 29 7.63 2.18 -21.51
C GLY A 29 8.20 2.87 -20.27
N THR A 30 9.48 3.17 -20.26
CA THR A 30 10.19 3.86 -19.17
C THR A 30 10.30 5.38 -19.35
N GLU A 31 9.58 5.95 -20.29
CA GLU A 31 9.69 7.37 -20.62
C GLU A 31 8.41 8.13 -20.33
N LEU A 32 8.57 9.35 -19.81
CA LEU A 32 7.52 10.34 -19.62
C LEU A 32 7.80 11.60 -20.47
N PHE A 33 6.74 12.28 -20.84
CA PHE A 33 6.81 13.52 -21.62
C PHE A 33 5.93 14.58 -20.98
N ASP A 34 6.47 15.78 -20.81
CA ASP A 34 5.72 16.92 -20.29
C ASP A 34 4.94 17.65 -21.40
N ASP A 35 4.20 18.67 -21.01
CA ASP A 35 3.40 19.52 -21.90
C ASP A 35 4.24 20.43 -22.81
N ALA A 36 5.54 20.61 -22.50
CA ALA A 36 6.52 21.29 -23.35
C ALA A 36 7.22 20.33 -24.33
N GLY A 37 6.96 19.02 -24.25
CA GLY A 37 7.57 17.99 -25.08
C GLY A 37 8.92 17.48 -24.59
N ASN A 38 9.36 17.88 -23.40
CA ASN A 38 10.58 17.34 -22.81
C ASN A 38 10.41 15.88 -22.41
N ARG A 39 11.48 15.09 -22.60
CA ARG A 39 11.53 13.66 -22.28
C ARG A 39 12.25 13.43 -20.96
N TYR A 40 11.69 12.54 -20.15
CA TYR A 40 12.22 12.11 -18.85
C TYR A 40 12.31 10.60 -18.80
N LEU A 41 13.35 10.06 -18.17
CA LEU A 41 13.38 8.65 -17.76
C LEU A 41 12.69 8.49 -16.43
N ASP A 42 11.71 7.59 -16.37
CA ASP A 42 10.94 7.33 -15.16
C ASP A 42 11.55 6.22 -14.31
N PHE A 43 12.35 6.61 -13.32
CA PHE A 43 12.86 5.69 -12.28
C PHE A 43 11.95 5.61 -11.04
N LEU A 44 10.88 6.40 -10.99
CA LEU A 44 9.94 6.40 -9.87
C LEU A 44 8.78 5.42 -10.08
N CYS A 45 8.36 5.23 -11.33
CA CYS A 45 7.26 4.33 -11.72
C CYS A 45 5.97 4.55 -10.92
N GLY A 46 5.66 5.81 -10.56
CA GLY A 46 4.51 6.12 -9.71
C GLY A 46 4.60 5.51 -8.30
N LEU A 47 5.78 5.42 -7.70
CA LEU A 47 6.12 4.66 -6.48
C LEU A 47 5.89 3.15 -6.68
N ALA A 48 6.58 2.60 -7.70
CA ALA A 48 6.56 1.18 -8.09
C ALA A 48 5.19 0.65 -8.59
N VAL A 49 4.28 1.53 -9.01
CA VAL A 49 2.95 1.14 -9.52
C VAL A 49 3.01 0.67 -10.97
N THR A 50 3.76 1.38 -11.84
CA THR A 50 3.85 1.09 -13.27
C THR A 50 5.04 0.18 -13.62
N GLY A 51 5.22 -0.92 -12.89
CA GLY A 51 6.36 -1.83 -13.03
C GLY A 51 6.50 -2.48 -14.43
N LEU A 52 5.45 -2.48 -15.25
CA LEU A 52 5.50 -2.92 -16.65
C LEU A 52 5.75 -1.78 -17.64
N GLY A 53 5.95 -0.56 -17.13
CA GLY A 53 6.09 0.66 -17.94
C GLY A 53 4.74 1.29 -18.31
N HIS A 54 4.84 2.53 -18.78
CA HIS A 54 3.69 3.34 -19.21
C HIS A 54 3.08 2.80 -20.51
N ALA A 55 1.76 2.86 -20.60
CA ALA A 55 0.99 2.47 -21.79
C ALA A 55 1.32 1.05 -22.30
N HIS A 56 1.58 0.10 -21.40
CA HIS A 56 1.87 -1.28 -21.77
C HIS A 56 0.69 -1.88 -22.55
N PRO A 57 0.89 -2.34 -23.83
CA PRO A 57 -0.22 -2.65 -24.73
C PRO A 57 -1.14 -3.77 -24.23
N ARG A 58 -0.58 -4.80 -23.58
CA ARG A 58 -1.40 -5.90 -23.02
C ARG A 58 -2.25 -5.44 -21.83
N VAL A 59 -1.72 -4.54 -21.00
CA VAL A 59 -2.48 -3.98 -19.86
C VAL A 59 -3.59 -3.09 -20.37
N ALA A 60 -3.30 -2.20 -21.33
CA ALA A 60 -4.29 -1.33 -21.93
C ALA A 60 -5.44 -2.11 -22.59
N ALA A 61 -5.12 -3.16 -23.35
CA ALA A 61 -6.11 -4.03 -23.98
C ALA A 61 -6.97 -4.76 -22.94
N ALA A 62 -6.35 -5.38 -21.94
CA ALA A 62 -7.08 -6.11 -20.88
C ALA A 62 -8.04 -5.18 -20.10
N LEU A 63 -7.62 -3.95 -19.81
CA LEU A 63 -8.49 -2.96 -19.16
C LEU A 63 -9.66 -2.55 -20.03
N ALA A 64 -9.45 -2.33 -21.33
CA ALA A 64 -10.51 -1.98 -22.28
C ALA A 64 -11.54 -3.10 -22.43
N ASP A 65 -11.08 -4.34 -22.56
CA ASP A 65 -11.94 -5.51 -22.67
C ASP A 65 -12.76 -5.73 -21.40
N GLN A 66 -12.12 -5.66 -20.23
CA GLN A 66 -12.81 -5.84 -18.96
C GLN A 66 -13.80 -4.71 -18.67
N ALA A 67 -13.44 -3.47 -18.99
CA ALA A 67 -14.31 -2.31 -18.78
C ALA A 67 -15.57 -2.36 -19.65
N SER A 68 -15.47 -2.95 -20.86
CA SER A 68 -16.62 -3.15 -21.75
C SER A 68 -17.47 -4.39 -21.40
N THR A 69 -16.95 -5.29 -20.57
CA THR A 69 -17.65 -6.53 -20.17
C THR A 69 -18.35 -6.37 -18.81
N LEU A 70 -17.61 -6.02 -17.78
CA LEU A 70 -18.12 -5.88 -16.42
C LEU A 70 -17.14 -5.03 -15.58
N LEU A 71 -17.60 -3.87 -15.11
CA LEU A 71 -16.73 -2.93 -14.40
C LEU A 71 -16.71 -3.19 -12.89
N HIS A 72 -17.88 -3.31 -12.24
CA HIS A 72 -17.98 -3.48 -10.79
C HIS A 72 -19.32 -4.08 -10.36
N VAL A 73 -19.28 -5.00 -9.38
CA VAL A 73 -20.49 -5.64 -8.81
C VAL A 73 -20.47 -5.73 -7.29
N SER A 74 -19.53 -5.10 -6.62
CA SER A 74 -19.24 -5.22 -5.18
C SER A 74 -18.76 -6.63 -4.74
N ASN A 75 -18.33 -6.76 -3.50
CA ASN A 75 -17.92 -8.04 -2.88
C ASN A 75 -19.13 -8.95 -2.51
N LEU A 76 -20.35 -8.56 -2.88
CA LEU A 76 -21.54 -9.38 -2.70
C LEU A 76 -21.67 -10.45 -3.80
N PHE A 77 -20.92 -10.30 -4.89
CA PHE A 77 -20.97 -11.19 -6.03
C PHE A 77 -19.57 -11.66 -6.44
N ILE A 78 -19.52 -12.82 -7.06
CA ILE A 78 -18.28 -13.43 -7.55
C ILE A 78 -17.97 -12.88 -8.95
N THR A 79 -16.69 -12.61 -9.21
CA THR A 79 -16.17 -12.31 -10.55
C THR A 79 -14.95 -13.17 -10.84
N GLU A 80 -14.86 -13.71 -12.05
CA GLU A 80 -13.74 -14.58 -12.45
C GLU A 80 -12.36 -13.89 -12.30
N PRO A 81 -12.14 -12.63 -12.73
CA PRO A 81 -10.85 -11.98 -12.57
C PRO A 81 -10.38 -11.89 -11.10
N GLN A 82 -11.31 -11.69 -10.17
CA GLN A 82 -10.99 -11.67 -8.74
C GLN A 82 -10.54 -13.04 -8.24
N LEU A 83 -11.24 -14.11 -8.62
CA LEU A 83 -10.87 -15.48 -8.25
C LEU A 83 -9.51 -15.87 -8.83
N GLU A 84 -9.28 -15.65 -10.13
CA GLU A 84 -8.02 -15.97 -10.79
C GLU A 84 -6.82 -15.28 -10.12
N VAL A 85 -6.96 -14.00 -9.76
CA VAL A 85 -5.89 -13.25 -9.05
C VAL A 85 -5.67 -13.85 -7.66
N ALA A 86 -6.74 -14.13 -6.89
CA ALA A 86 -6.64 -14.71 -5.56
C ALA A 86 -5.95 -16.09 -5.59
N GLU A 87 -6.33 -16.96 -6.51
CA GLU A 87 -5.72 -18.28 -6.69
C GLU A 87 -4.24 -18.19 -7.11
N ARG A 88 -3.91 -17.23 -7.99
CA ARG A 88 -2.53 -17.00 -8.42
C ARG A 88 -1.66 -16.50 -7.26
N LEU A 89 -2.16 -15.58 -6.45
CA LEU A 89 -1.46 -15.09 -5.26
C LEU A 89 -1.26 -16.21 -4.23
N ASP A 90 -2.30 -17.01 -3.96
CA ASP A 90 -2.19 -18.14 -3.04
C ASP A 90 -1.13 -19.16 -3.51
N ARG A 91 -1.09 -19.49 -4.82
CA ARG A 91 -0.03 -20.36 -5.38
C ARG A 91 1.37 -19.75 -5.22
N LEU A 92 1.54 -18.46 -5.50
CA LEU A 92 2.84 -17.79 -5.37
C LEU A 92 3.33 -17.74 -3.92
N ILE A 93 2.45 -17.44 -2.97
CA ILE A 93 2.76 -17.44 -1.55
C ILE A 93 3.19 -18.83 -1.09
N ARG A 94 2.49 -19.88 -1.52
CA ARG A 94 2.86 -21.28 -1.17
C ARG A 94 4.17 -21.74 -1.80
N SER A 95 4.43 -21.33 -3.05
CA SER A 95 5.66 -21.73 -3.77
C SER A 95 6.90 -20.97 -3.32
N GLY A 96 6.73 -19.70 -2.89
CA GLY A 96 7.83 -18.83 -2.44
C GLY A 96 8.24 -19.04 -0.99
N THR A 97 7.32 -19.53 -0.17
CA THR A 97 7.61 -19.94 1.20
C THR A 97 8.05 -21.40 1.17
N GLY A 98 9.33 -21.67 1.21
CA GLY A 98 9.80 -23.03 1.43
C GLY A 98 9.02 -23.68 2.58
N SER A 99 9.02 -24.99 2.64
CA SER A 99 8.26 -25.83 3.59
C SER A 99 8.27 -25.39 5.07
N GLU A 100 9.16 -24.49 5.45
CA GLU A 100 9.29 -23.96 6.81
C GLU A 100 8.29 -22.80 7.11
N ALA A 101 7.87 -22.01 6.12
CA ALA A 101 7.02 -20.84 6.35
C ALA A 101 5.52 -21.18 6.45
N ASN A 102 5.11 -22.36 6.01
CA ASN A 102 3.75 -22.88 6.25
C ASN A 102 3.83 -24.37 6.62
N PRO A 103 4.31 -24.73 7.81
CA PRO A 103 4.45 -26.11 8.25
C PRO A 103 3.11 -26.86 8.35
N ALA A 104 1.98 -26.16 8.41
CA ALA A 104 0.65 -26.76 8.46
C ALA A 104 0.05 -27.08 7.08
N GLY A 105 0.70 -26.69 5.97
CA GLY A 105 0.26 -27.01 4.61
C GLY A 105 -1.11 -26.44 4.20
N GLY A 106 -1.67 -25.53 5.00
CA GLY A 106 -3.01 -24.97 4.78
C GLY A 106 -3.03 -23.94 3.63
N SER A 107 -4.19 -23.82 2.98
CA SER A 107 -4.45 -22.75 2.03
C SER A 107 -4.60 -21.39 2.75
N GLY A 108 -3.98 -20.35 2.22
CA GLY A 108 -4.24 -18.98 2.66
C GLY A 108 -5.63 -18.49 2.25
N ARG A 109 -5.95 -17.30 2.67
CA ARG A 109 -7.11 -16.55 2.18
C ARG A 109 -6.65 -15.15 1.79
N ILE A 110 -7.10 -14.69 0.63
CA ILE A 110 -6.77 -13.38 0.09
C ILE A 110 -7.91 -12.42 0.40
N LEU A 111 -7.58 -11.27 0.94
CA LEU A 111 -8.49 -10.15 1.15
C LEU A 111 -8.01 -8.97 0.32
N PHE A 112 -8.78 -8.58 -0.69
CA PHE A 112 -8.50 -7.40 -1.50
C PHE A 112 -8.99 -6.13 -0.81
N GLN A 113 -8.20 -5.07 -0.92
CA GLN A 113 -8.50 -3.73 -0.45
C GLN A 113 -8.16 -2.71 -1.56
N ASN A 114 -8.57 -1.45 -1.39
CA ASN A 114 -8.35 -0.42 -2.43
C ASN A 114 -6.97 0.24 -2.32
N SER A 115 -6.30 0.09 -1.20
CA SER A 115 -4.98 0.69 -0.95
C SER A 115 -4.16 -0.11 0.06
N GLY A 116 -2.84 0.12 0.10
CA GLY A 116 -1.97 -0.45 1.12
C GLY A 116 -2.36 -0.02 2.55
N ALA A 117 -2.82 1.23 2.73
CA ALA A 117 -3.31 1.68 4.02
C ALA A 117 -4.53 0.87 4.48
N GLU A 118 -5.51 0.64 3.61
CA GLU A 118 -6.67 -0.20 3.93
C GLU A 118 -6.30 -1.66 4.18
N ALA A 119 -5.34 -2.21 3.44
CA ALA A 119 -4.84 -3.56 3.68
C ALA A 119 -4.18 -3.67 5.07
N ASN A 120 -3.38 -2.68 5.47
CA ASN A 120 -2.80 -2.63 6.81
C ASN A 120 -3.85 -2.41 7.90
N GLU A 121 -4.87 -1.56 7.69
CA GLU A 121 -6.02 -1.45 8.61
C GLU A 121 -6.74 -2.79 8.79
N ALA A 122 -6.94 -3.53 7.70
CA ALA A 122 -7.54 -4.87 7.76
C ALA A 122 -6.66 -5.86 8.53
N ALA A 123 -5.33 -5.84 8.33
CA ALA A 123 -4.38 -6.67 9.06
C ALA A 123 -4.38 -6.36 10.56
N LEU A 124 -4.36 -5.08 10.95
CA LEU A 124 -4.45 -4.64 12.34
C LEU A 124 -5.76 -5.09 13.01
N LYS A 125 -6.89 -4.95 12.31
CA LYS A 125 -8.20 -5.44 12.78
C LYS A 125 -8.21 -6.95 12.93
N LEU A 126 -7.62 -7.68 11.97
CA LEU A 126 -7.54 -9.14 12.02
C LEU A 126 -6.71 -9.60 13.22
N ALA A 127 -5.54 -8.99 13.46
CA ALA A 127 -4.70 -9.29 14.61
C ALA A 127 -5.45 -9.08 15.92
N ARG A 128 -6.15 -7.95 16.09
CA ARG A 128 -6.99 -7.68 17.27
C ARG A 128 -8.13 -8.69 17.45
N LYS A 129 -8.78 -9.06 16.34
CA LYS A 129 -9.86 -10.06 16.39
C LYS A 129 -9.34 -11.45 16.75
N PHE A 130 -8.17 -11.83 16.22
CA PHE A 130 -7.54 -13.13 16.49
C PHE A 130 -7.14 -13.30 17.95
N HIS A 131 -6.52 -12.28 18.54
CA HIS A 131 -6.04 -12.33 19.93
C HIS A 131 -7.12 -12.01 20.97
N GLY A 132 -8.24 -11.42 20.56
CA GLY A 132 -9.29 -11.00 21.48
C GLY A 132 -8.91 -9.77 22.31
N ARG A 133 -9.66 -9.55 23.40
CA ARG A 133 -9.46 -8.39 24.29
C ARG A 133 -8.14 -8.51 25.06
N GLY A 134 -7.44 -7.38 25.22
CA GLY A 134 -6.20 -7.27 25.99
C GLY A 134 -4.91 -7.38 25.18
N ARG A 135 -4.96 -7.91 23.95
CA ARG A 135 -3.77 -8.00 23.06
C ARG A 135 -3.99 -7.19 21.79
N HIS A 136 -3.99 -5.89 21.90
CA HIS A 136 -4.25 -4.94 20.82
C HIS A 136 -3.02 -4.13 20.39
N GLY A 137 -1.92 -4.26 21.13
CA GLY A 137 -0.67 -3.55 20.85
C GLY A 137 0.02 -4.07 19.60
N VAL A 138 0.74 -3.18 18.93
CA VAL A 138 1.50 -3.45 17.69
C VAL A 138 2.92 -2.90 17.85
N VAL A 139 3.91 -3.70 17.53
CA VAL A 139 5.30 -3.25 17.37
C VAL A 139 5.58 -3.06 15.89
N ALA A 140 6.08 -1.90 15.50
CA ALA A 140 6.53 -1.60 14.14
C ALA A 140 7.97 -1.11 14.15
N ALA A 141 8.59 -1.00 12.97
CA ALA A 141 9.96 -0.51 12.88
C ALA A 141 10.02 1.02 12.73
N PHE A 142 11.02 1.68 13.32
CA PHE A 142 11.36 3.06 12.97
C PHE A 142 11.69 3.17 11.48
N ARG A 143 11.35 4.31 10.87
CA ARG A 143 11.49 4.63 9.43
C ARG A 143 10.57 3.87 8.50
N SER A 144 9.74 2.92 8.98
CA SER A 144 8.75 2.24 8.15
C SER A 144 7.65 3.20 7.69
N PHE A 145 6.93 2.79 6.64
CA PHE A 145 5.73 3.46 6.16
C PHE A 145 4.59 2.43 6.01
N HIS A 146 3.50 2.64 6.74
CA HIS A 146 2.36 1.71 6.72
C HIS A 146 1.06 2.34 6.20
N GLY A 147 1.04 3.66 5.98
CA GLY A 147 -0.10 4.39 5.43
C GLY A 147 -0.36 5.73 6.11
N ARG A 148 -1.44 6.39 5.68
CA ARG A 148 -1.84 7.73 6.14
C ARG A 148 -3.20 7.77 6.82
N THR A 149 -3.88 6.63 7.01
CA THR A 149 -5.06 6.52 7.88
C THR A 149 -4.63 6.55 9.33
N MET A 150 -5.54 6.82 10.26
CA MET A 150 -5.16 7.07 11.66
C MET A 150 -4.37 5.93 12.31
N ALA A 151 -4.79 4.66 12.13
CA ALA A 151 -4.07 3.54 12.74
C ALA A 151 -2.78 3.20 11.95
N THR A 152 -2.78 3.29 10.63
CA THR A 152 -1.56 3.06 9.83
C THR A 152 -0.56 4.20 9.97
N LEU A 153 -1.02 5.43 10.22
CA LEU A 153 -0.16 6.55 10.60
C LEU A 153 0.52 6.28 11.94
N ALA A 154 -0.25 5.83 12.94
CA ALA A 154 0.31 5.47 14.25
C ALA A 154 1.30 4.30 14.17
N ALA A 155 1.12 3.34 13.23
CA ALA A 155 2.05 2.26 12.96
C ALA A 155 3.29 2.71 12.18
N THR A 156 3.22 3.79 11.39
CA THR A 156 4.33 4.33 10.62
C THR A 156 5.43 4.86 11.55
N GLY A 157 6.65 4.36 11.42
CA GLY A 157 7.77 4.66 12.32
C GLY A 157 8.46 6.00 12.04
N GLN A 158 7.71 7.06 11.74
CA GLN A 158 8.19 8.40 11.38
C GLN A 158 7.49 9.45 12.24
N PRO A 159 8.03 9.77 13.45
CA PRO A 159 7.37 10.63 14.42
C PRO A 159 7.00 12.03 13.92
N GLU A 160 7.78 12.59 13.00
CA GLU A 160 7.52 13.88 12.38
C GLU A 160 6.20 13.91 11.58
N LYS A 161 5.72 12.74 11.14
CA LYS A 161 4.43 12.60 10.45
C LYS A 161 3.25 12.49 11.42
N HIS A 162 3.52 12.12 12.67
CA HIS A 162 2.49 11.98 13.71
C HIS A 162 2.10 13.34 14.32
N GLU A 163 3.08 14.21 14.45
CA GLU A 163 2.98 15.44 15.23
C GLU A 163 1.78 16.33 14.84
N PRO A 164 1.52 16.59 13.53
CA PRO A 164 0.38 17.44 13.12
C PRO A 164 -1.00 16.83 13.41
N PHE A 165 -1.08 15.54 13.72
CA PHE A 165 -2.34 14.79 13.83
C PHE A 165 -2.61 14.26 15.25
N GLN A 166 -1.84 14.72 16.25
CA GLN A 166 -2.05 14.32 17.62
C GLN A 166 -3.43 14.79 18.18
N PRO A 167 -4.12 13.93 19.01
CA PRO A 167 -3.72 12.60 19.45
C PRO A 167 -3.98 11.51 18.37
N ILE A 168 -2.99 10.67 18.10
CA ILE A 168 -3.14 9.50 17.24
C ILE A 168 -3.55 8.26 18.06
N PRO A 169 -4.05 7.17 17.46
CA PRO A 169 -4.40 5.94 18.16
C PRO A 169 -3.25 5.37 18.99
N GLU A 170 -3.56 4.97 20.20
CA GLU A 170 -2.63 4.33 21.14
C GLU A 170 -2.40 2.85 20.81
N GLY A 171 -1.37 2.26 21.47
CA GLY A 171 -1.03 0.84 21.37
C GLY A 171 0.03 0.54 20.32
N PHE A 172 0.65 1.54 19.71
CA PHE A 172 1.76 1.36 18.77
C PHE A 172 3.10 1.70 19.44
N ARG A 173 4.07 0.81 19.24
CA ARG A 173 5.46 0.95 19.70
C ARG A 173 6.40 0.77 18.53
N HIS A 174 7.54 1.45 18.55
CA HIS A 174 8.51 1.37 17.47
C HIS A 174 9.86 0.88 17.99
N ALA A 175 10.45 -0.07 17.25
CA ALA A 175 11.78 -0.61 17.50
C ALA A 175 12.72 -0.25 16.35
N ALA A 176 14.02 -0.25 16.60
CA ALA A 176 15.00 -0.08 15.54
C ALA A 176 14.92 -1.24 14.54
N TRP A 177 15.07 -0.92 13.24
CA TRP A 177 15.09 -1.94 12.20
C TRP A 177 16.29 -2.88 12.38
N ASN A 178 16.05 -4.17 12.19
CA ASN A 178 17.07 -5.22 12.30
C ASN A 178 17.73 -5.33 13.68
N ASP A 179 17.06 -4.93 14.73
CA ASP A 179 17.49 -5.02 16.14
C ASP A 179 16.50 -5.87 16.94
N LEU A 180 16.81 -7.16 17.08
CA LEU A 180 15.96 -8.10 17.82
C LEU A 180 15.83 -7.73 19.29
N ALA A 181 16.88 -7.21 19.92
CA ALA A 181 16.83 -6.80 21.32
C ALA A 181 15.87 -5.62 21.53
N ALA A 182 15.86 -4.65 20.59
CA ALA A 182 14.89 -3.55 20.60
C ALA A 182 13.45 -4.04 20.40
N VAL A 183 13.24 -5.03 19.53
CA VAL A 183 11.91 -5.65 19.33
C VAL A 183 11.48 -6.37 20.61
N GLU A 184 12.35 -7.19 21.22
CA GLU A 184 12.06 -7.92 22.47
C GLU A 184 11.72 -6.95 23.60
N ALA A 185 12.45 -5.84 23.73
CA ALA A 185 12.17 -4.80 24.75
C ALA A 185 10.83 -4.09 24.53
N ALA A 186 10.36 -4.01 23.27
CA ALA A 186 9.06 -3.42 22.93
C ALA A 186 7.88 -4.38 23.16
N LEU A 187 8.13 -5.68 23.31
CA LEU A 187 7.08 -6.68 23.59
C LEU A 187 6.51 -6.53 25.00
N SER A 188 5.23 -6.83 25.12
CA SER A 188 4.51 -6.95 26.40
C SER A 188 3.34 -7.91 26.22
N PRO A 189 2.68 -8.35 27.29
CA PRO A 189 1.47 -9.19 27.20
C PRO A 189 0.35 -8.59 26.34
N GLU A 190 0.33 -7.28 26.15
CA GLU A 190 -0.67 -6.55 25.37
C GLU A 190 -0.35 -6.52 23.88
N VAL A 191 0.88 -6.86 23.46
CA VAL A 191 1.27 -6.87 22.06
C VAL A 191 0.69 -8.10 21.37
N GLY A 192 -0.10 -7.87 20.34
CA GLY A 192 -0.74 -8.90 19.51
C GLY A 192 -0.13 -9.05 18.12
N ALA A 193 0.68 -8.08 17.66
CA ALA A 193 1.26 -8.13 16.32
C ALA A 193 2.60 -7.40 16.24
N ILE A 194 3.41 -7.85 15.28
CA ILE A 194 4.59 -7.13 14.79
C ILE A 194 4.30 -6.81 13.33
N LEU A 195 4.38 -5.53 12.94
CA LEU A 195 4.15 -5.05 11.59
C LEU A 195 5.46 -4.53 11.01
N LEU A 196 5.94 -5.19 9.96
CA LEU A 196 7.21 -4.89 9.32
C LEU A 196 7.02 -4.53 7.85
N GLU A 197 7.83 -3.60 7.39
CA GLU A 197 8.01 -3.27 5.97
C GLU A 197 9.40 -3.81 5.57
N PRO A 198 9.46 -4.93 4.85
CA PRO A 198 10.74 -5.48 4.39
C PRO A 198 11.28 -4.63 3.24
N LEU A 199 12.47 -4.08 3.38
CA LEU A 199 13.21 -3.33 2.37
C LEU A 199 14.54 -4.01 2.05
#